data_d70e48d70b2776ff0bf305088dab8ab7
#
_entry.id   d70e48d70b2776ff0bf305088dab8ab7
#
_cell.length_a   1.000
_cell.length_b   1.000
_cell.length_c   1.000
_cell.angle_alpha   90.00
_cell.angle_beta   90.00
_cell.angle_gamma   90.00
#
_symmetry.space_group_name_H-M   'P 1'
#
loop_
_entity.id
_entity.type
_entity.pdbx_description
1 polymer ?
#
loop_
_entity_poly.entity_id
_entity_poly.type
_entity_poly.pdbx_seq_one_letter_code
_entity_poly.pdbx_strand_id
1 'polypeptide(L)'
;MSPLAALASLGGSASSVNQDLAALSGPPSRARSIQQSAPQPVDVTPQGVGYQIKAFSTQDGTAVREYLYQGRVFGVAWHGPAIPDLQQLFGQVHYASYRNSLRALEKSRSAQVSRRVLSVSNSTLVVKAYGKVPSFAGSAYVPQLLPAGFSAADLK
;
A
#
# COMPACT_ATOMS: atom_id res chain seq x y z
N MET A 1 -30.48 -3.46 -3.75
CA MET A 1 -29.30 -3.67 -2.90
C MET A 1 -28.08 -3.56 -3.77
N SER A 2 -27.41 -2.43 -3.73
CA SER A 2 -26.13 -2.27 -4.41
C SER A 2 -25.08 -3.07 -3.64
N PRO A 3 -24.28 -3.93 -4.28
CA PRO A 3 -23.14 -4.52 -3.62
C PRO A 3 -22.19 -3.37 -3.26
N LEU A 4 -21.96 -3.17 -1.98
CA LEU A 4 -20.83 -2.39 -1.54
C LEU A 4 -19.58 -3.02 -2.20
N ALA A 5 -19.04 -2.34 -3.20
CA ALA A 5 -17.76 -2.69 -3.74
C ALA A 5 -16.78 -2.70 -2.56
N ALA A 6 -16.23 -3.85 -2.27
CA ALA A 6 -15.20 -3.98 -1.25
C ALA A 6 -13.94 -3.29 -1.81
N LEU A 7 -13.87 -2.00 -1.60
CA LEU A 7 -12.71 -1.17 -1.87
C LEU A 7 -11.72 -1.45 -0.75
N ALA A 8 -10.88 -2.45 -0.91
CA ALA A 8 -9.84 -2.68 0.08
C ALA A 8 -8.67 -3.44 -0.52
N SER A 9 -7.59 -2.76 -0.69
CA SER A 9 -6.34 -3.36 -1.09
C SER A 9 -5.69 -4.12 0.06
N LEU A 10 -5.34 -3.46 1.14
CA LEU A 10 -4.75 -4.10 2.32
C LEU A 10 -5.74 -5.06 3.00
N GLY A 11 -5.34 -6.31 3.14
CA GLY A 11 -6.20 -7.38 3.64
C GLY A 11 -7.21 -7.91 2.63
N GLY A 12 -7.33 -7.29 1.47
CA GLY A 12 -8.17 -7.71 0.36
C GLY A 12 -7.59 -8.88 -0.43
N SER A 13 -8.41 -9.43 -1.34
CA SER A 13 -7.98 -10.50 -2.25
C SER A 13 -7.12 -9.96 -3.40
N ALA A 14 -6.47 -10.86 -4.14
CA ALA A 14 -5.70 -10.50 -5.33
C ALA A 14 -6.52 -9.74 -6.39
N SER A 15 -7.84 -9.89 -6.40
CA SER A 15 -8.73 -9.14 -7.29
C SER A 15 -8.86 -7.66 -6.90
N SER A 16 -8.65 -7.31 -5.64
CA SER A 16 -8.67 -5.90 -5.20
C SER A 16 -7.54 -5.07 -5.82
N VAL A 17 -6.40 -5.70 -6.11
CA VAL A 17 -5.27 -5.06 -6.80
C VAL A 17 -5.67 -4.55 -8.18
N ASN A 18 -6.49 -5.29 -8.91
CA ASN A 18 -6.99 -4.86 -10.21
C ASN A 18 -7.95 -3.67 -10.10
N GLN A 19 -8.72 -3.60 -9.00
CA GLN A 19 -9.59 -2.46 -8.72
C GLN A 19 -8.77 -1.21 -8.38
N ASP A 20 -7.69 -1.36 -7.61
CA ASP A 20 -6.79 -0.26 -7.28
C ASP A 20 -6.04 0.23 -8.52
N LEU A 21 -5.58 -0.69 -9.36
CA LEU A 21 -5.00 -0.35 -10.65
C LEU A 21 -5.97 0.47 -11.50
N ALA A 22 -7.23 0.04 -11.61
CA ALA A 22 -8.24 0.76 -12.38
C ALA A 22 -8.57 2.14 -11.79
N ALA A 23 -8.65 2.24 -10.46
CA ALA A 23 -8.99 3.48 -9.77
C ALA A 23 -7.86 4.52 -9.78
N LEU A 24 -6.61 4.08 -9.63
CA LEU A 24 -5.45 4.96 -9.44
C LEU A 24 -4.68 5.27 -10.74
N SER A 25 -4.72 4.36 -11.73
CA SER A 25 -3.99 4.55 -12.99
C SER A 25 -4.76 5.36 -14.04
N GLY A 26 -6.04 5.64 -13.82
CA GLY A 26 -6.90 6.32 -14.78
C GLY A 26 -7.24 5.48 -16.02
N PRO A 27 -7.90 6.08 -17.02
CA PRO A 27 -8.25 5.37 -18.24
C PRO A 27 -6.98 4.83 -18.92
N PRO A 28 -7.00 3.56 -19.40
CA PRO A 28 -5.83 2.94 -20.01
C PRO A 28 -5.43 3.70 -21.26
N SER A 29 -4.33 4.42 -21.22
CA SER A 29 -3.68 4.84 -22.46
C SER A 29 -3.12 3.59 -23.14
N ARG A 30 -3.35 3.44 -24.45
CA ARG A 30 -3.02 2.26 -25.25
C ARG A 30 -1.59 1.70 -25.08
N ALA A 31 -0.68 2.44 -24.50
CA ALA A 31 0.72 2.04 -24.31
C ALA A 31 1.00 1.23 -23.03
N ARG A 32 0.06 1.14 -22.09
CA ARG A 32 0.27 0.48 -20.78
C ARG A 32 -0.40 -0.89 -20.61
N SER A 33 -1.22 -1.30 -21.55
CA SER A 33 -1.96 -2.58 -21.50
C SER A 33 -1.09 -3.83 -21.69
N ILE A 34 0.17 -3.69 -22.04
CA ILE A 34 1.05 -4.84 -22.36
C ILE A 34 1.71 -5.45 -21.11
N GLN A 35 1.74 -4.75 -19.98
CA GLN A 35 2.39 -5.25 -18.76
C GLN A 35 1.49 -6.07 -17.81
N GLN A 36 0.20 -6.17 -18.11
CA GLN A 36 -0.76 -6.89 -17.22
C GLN A 36 -0.81 -8.39 -17.42
N SER A 37 -0.19 -8.93 -18.45
CA SER A 37 -0.33 -10.36 -18.81
C SER A 37 0.91 -11.22 -18.55
N ALA A 38 1.98 -10.68 -18.02
CA ALA A 38 3.15 -11.47 -17.65
C ALA A 38 2.89 -12.19 -16.30
N PRO A 39 3.23 -13.45 -16.16
CA PRO A 39 3.23 -14.12 -14.86
C PRO A 39 4.12 -13.32 -13.91
N GLN A 40 3.53 -12.85 -12.81
CA GLN A 40 4.27 -12.08 -11.82
C GLN A 40 5.33 -12.98 -11.17
N PRO A 41 6.58 -12.53 -11.05
CA PRO A 41 7.59 -13.29 -10.37
C PRO A 41 7.16 -13.55 -8.91
N VAL A 42 7.41 -14.75 -8.45
CA VAL A 42 7.23 -15.11 -7.04
C VAL A 42 8.55 -14.84 -6.34
N ASP A 43 8.55 -13.85 -5.47
CA ASP A 43 9.68 -13.61 -4.57
C ASP A 43 9.59 -14.55 -3.36
N VAL A 44 10.73 -14.83 -2.75
CA VAL A 44 10.83 -15.80 -1.66
C VAL A 44 11.48 -15.13 -0.45
N THR A 45 10.87 -15.31 0.72
CA THR A 45 11.45 -14.85 1.99
C THR A 45 12.70 -15.68 2.33
N PRO A 46 13.56 -15.22 3.27
CA PRO A 46 14.69 -16.02 3.75
C PRO A 46 14.31 -17.40 4.30
N GLN A 47 13.06 -17.58 4.76
CA GLN A 47 12.54 -18.87 5.20
C GLN A 47 11.90 -19.70 4.08
N GLY A 48 12.02 -19.28 2.81
CA GLY A 48 11.51 -20.04 1.68
C GLY A 48 9.99 -19.88 1.43
N VAL A 49 9.37 -18.87 2.01
CA VAL A 49 7.93 -18.60 1.81
C VAL A 49 7.75 -17.70 0.59
N GLY A 50 7.03 -18.18 -0.43
CA GLY A 50 6.75 -17.43 -1.65
C GLY A 50 5.70 -16.35 -1.47
N TYR A 51 5.94 -15.16 -2.02
CA TYR A 51 4.99 -14.07 -2.12
C TYR A 51 5.05 -13.42 -3.51
N GLN A 52 4.04 -12.66 -3.87
CA GLN A 52 3.95 -11.99 -5.16
C GLN A 52 3.96 -10.48 -4.98
N ILE A 53 4.53 -9.76 -5.95
CA ILE A 53 4.49 -8.32 -6.03
C ILE A 53 3.75 -7.93 -7.30
N LYS A 54 2.72 -7.09 -7.16
CA LYS A 54 2.07 -6.42 -8.29
C LYS A 54 2.41 -4.94 -8.25
N ALA A 55 2.97 -4.44 -9.35
CA ALA A 55 3.39 -3.06 -9.46
C ALA A 55 2.58 -2.32 -10.52
N PHE A 56 2.22 -1.07 -10.25
CA PHE A 56 1.59 -0.16 -11.19
C PHE A 56 2.00 1.28 -10.90
N SER A 57 1.64 2.20 -11.81
CA SER A 57 1.87 3.63 -11.60
C SER A 57 0.53 4.37 -11.58
N THR A 58 0.41 5.34 -10.69
CA THR A 58 -0.73 6.24 -10.64
C THR A 58 -0.69 7.24 -11.79
N GLN A 59 -1.79 8.00 -11.99
CA GLN A 59 -1.84 9.08 -12.99
C GLN A 59 -0.75 10.13 -12.77
N ASP A 60 -0.43 10.42 -11.51
CA ASP A 60 0.59 11.40 -11.12
C ASP A 60 2.02 10.88 -11.28
N GLY A 61 2.20 9.64 -11.71
CA GLY A 61 3.51 9.02 -11.91
C GLY A 61 4.12 8.41 -10.65
N THR A 62 3.34 8.23 -9.59
CA THR A 62 3.80 7.52 -8.39
C THR A 62 3.75 6.01 -8.64
N ALA A 63 4.88 5.34 -8.43
CA ALA A 63 4.96 3.88 -8.46
C ALA A 63 4.36 3.30 -7.19
N VAL A 64 3.48 2.32 -7.35
CA VAL A 64 2.85 1.57 -6.26
C VAL A 64 3.17 0.09 -6.44
N ARG A 65 3.52 -0.58 -5.34
CA ARG A 65 3.74 -2.03 -5.28
C ARG A 65 2.87 -2.62 -4.21
N GLU A 66 2.13 -3.65 -4.56
CA GLU A 66 1.28 -4.39 -3.64
C GLU A 66 1.83 -5.80 -3.46
N TYR A 67 1.98 -6.20 -2.23
CA TYR A 67 2.60 -7.45 -1.80
C TYR A 67 1.52 -8.44 -1.40
N LEU A 68 1.51 -9.60 -2.06
CA LEU A 68 0.48 -10.63 -1.89
C LEU A 68 1.07 -11.92 -1.33
N TYR A 69 0.38 -12.47 -0.35
CA TYR A 69 0.67 -13.78 0.21
C TYR A 69 -0.63 -14.56 0.38
N GLN A 70 -0.66 -15.80 -0.09
CA GLN A 70 -1.86 -16.67 -0.07
C GLN A 70 -3.11 -15.97 -0.64
N GLY A 71 -2.95 -15.21 -1.73
CA GLY A 71 -4.05 -14.52 -2.39
C GLY A 71 -4.56 -13.27 -1.67
N ARG A 72 -3.88 -12.81 -0.62
CA ARG A 72 -4.22 -11.60 0.14
C ARG A 72 -3.12 -10.56 0.09
N VAL A 73 -3.49 -9.30 0.00
CA VAL A 73 -2.56 -8.18 0.06
C VAL A 73 -2.17 -7.95 1.53
N PHE A 74 -0.91 -8.17 1.87
CA PHE A 74 -0.41 -7.95 3.22
C PHE A 74 0.36 -6.63 3.37
N GLY A 75 0.82 -6.05 2.27
CA GLY A 75 1.58 -4.82 2.30
C GLY A 75 1.49 -4.04 1.00
N VAL A 76 1.75 -2.74 1.08
CA VAL A 76 1.85 -1.82 -0.04
C VAL A 76 3.00 -0.87 0.18
N ALA A 77 3.70 -0.52 -0.89
CA ALA A 77 4.73 0.51 -0.90
C ALA A 77 4.50 1.48 -2.05
N TRP A 78 4.88 2.73 -1.88
CA TRP A 78 4.78 3.75 -2.92
C TRP A 78 5.99 4.67 -2.93
N HIS A 79 6.31 5.16 -4.12
CA HIS A 79 7.36 6.15 -4.31
C HIS A 79 7.06 7.00 -5.55
N GLY A 80 7.11 8.32 -5.41
CA GLY A 80 6.89 9.22 -6.55
C GLY A 80 6.61 10.66 -6.19
N PRO A 81 6.18 11.46 -7.16
CA PRO A 81 5.99 12.89 -7.01
C PRO A 81 4.75 13.27 -6.18
N ALA A 82 3.83 12.35 -5.96
CA ALA A 82 2.60 12.56 -5.19
C ALA A 82 2.34 11.41 -4.22
N ILE A 83 1.58 11.69 -3.18
CA ILE A 83 1.06 10.65 -2.27
C ILE A 83 -0.16 10.03 -2.96
N PRO A 84 -0.21 8.69 -3.16
CA PRO A 84 -1.38 8.05 -3.77
C PRO A 84 -2.61 8.14 -2.86
N ASP A 85 -3.77 7.80 -3.39
CA ASP A 85 -4.99 7.72 -2.58
C ASP A 85 -4.88 6.56 -1.57
N LEU A 86 -4.53 6.90 -0.34
CA LEU A 86 -4.36 5.94 0.74
C LEU A 86 -5.68 5.30 1.18
N GLN A 87 -6.82 5.97 0.97
CA GLN A 87 -8.13 5.40 1.26
C GLN A 87 -8.40 4.21 0.33
N GLN A 88 -8.06 4.36 -0.94
CA GLN A 88 -8.16 3.30 -1.94
C GLN A 88 -7.22 2.14 -1.60
N LEU A 89 -5.94 2.43 -1.32
CA LEU A 89 -4.91 1.43 -1.05
C LEU A 89 -5.12 0.68 0.26
N PHE A 90 -5.60 1.34 1.30
CA PHE A 90 -5.78 0.72 2.63
C PHE A 90 -7.15 0.09 2.80
N GLY A 91 -8.14 0.53 2.02
CA GLY A 91 -9.54 0.21 2.24
C GLY A 91 -10.13 0.94 3.44
N GLN A 92 -11.45 0.93 3.55
CA GLN A 92 -12.17 1.76 4.54
C GLN A 92 -11.76 1.47 5.98
N VAL A 93 -11.63 0.20 6.36
CA VAL A 93 -11.35 -0.21 7.73
C VAL A 93 -9.94 0.21 8.18
N HIS A 94 -8.94 -0.11 7.39
CA HIS A 94 -7.55 0.23 7.69
C HIS A 94 -7.30 1.73 7.56
N TYR A 95 -7.95 2.40 6.61
CA TYR A 95 -7.86 3.85 6.47
C TYR A 95 -8.49 4.60 7.66
N ALA A 96 -9.63 4.13 8.17
CA ALA A 96 -10.23 4.68 9.38
C ALA A 96 -9.30 4.52 10.60
N SER A 97 -8.71 3.35 10.75
CA SER A 97 -7.69 3.09 11.79
C SER A 97 -6.48 4.02 11.67
N TYR A 98 -5.97 4.20 10.46
CA TYR A 98 -4.89 5.14 10.15
C TYR A 98 -5.24 6.58 10.53
N ARG A 99 -6.42 7.06 10.12
CA ARG A 99 -6.91 8.40 10.43
C ARG A 99 -7.05 8.65 11.93
N ASN A 100 -7.54 7.68 12.66
CA ASN A 100 -7.67 7.77 14.12
C ASN A 100 -6.30 7.85 14.80
N SER A 101 -5.34 7.05 14.35
CA SER A 101 -3.97 7.09 14.85
C SER A 101 -3.27 8.41 14.53
N LEU A 102 -3.52 9.00 13.36
CA LEU A 102 -3.00 10.33 13.01
C LEU A 102 -3.53 11.41 13.96
N ARG A 103 -4.82 11.42 14.23
CA ARG A 103 -5.42 12.39 15.16
C ARG A 103 -4.86 12.26 16.57
N ALA A 104 -4.60 11.03 17.03
CA ALA A 104 -3.97 10.80 18.32
C ALA A 104 -2.53 11.33 18.35
N LEU A 105 -1.76 11.12 17.28
CA LEU A 105 -0.42 11.68 17.14
C LEU A 105 -0.40 13.20 17.09
N GLU A 106 -1.33 13.83 16.38
CA GLU A 106 -1.45 15.29 16.30
C GLU A 106 -1.72 15.90 17.69
N LYS A 107 -2.55 15.25 18.50
CA LYS A 107 -2.84 15.68 19.87
C LYS A 107 -1.64 15.52 20.82
N SER A 108 -0.78 14.51 20.60
CA SER A 108 0.37 14.22 21.46
C SER A 108 1.66 14.94 21.03
N ARG A 109 1.69 15.51 19.83
CA ARG A 109 2.87 16.20 19.31
C ARG A 109 3.08 17.55 20.02
N SER A 110 4.13 17.64 20.82
CA SER A 110 4.78 18.91 21.08
C SER A 110 5.40 19.43 19.77
N ALA A 111 5.48 20.76 19.62
CA ALA A 111 5.82 21.47 18.40
C ALA A 111 7.17 21.14 17.70
N GLN A 112 7.93 20.19 18.19
CA GLN A 112 9.30 19.89 17.75
C GLN A 112 9.47 18.60 16.91
N VAL A 113 8.40 17.86 16.64
CA VAL A 113 8.53 16.59 15.86
C VAL A 113 8.56 16.90 14.36
N SER A 114 9.61 16.44 13.71
CA SER A 114 9.82 16.58 12.27
C SER A 114 8.60 16.12 11.46
N ARG A 115 8.04 17.02 10.65
CA ARG A 115 6.93 16.72 9.72
C ARG A 115 7.36 15.84 8.54
N ARG A 116 8.64 15.46 8.44
CA ARG A 116 9.19 14.72 7.30
C ARG A 116 9.03 13.22 7.39
N VAL A 117 8.82 12.70 8.59
CA VAL A 117 8.63 11.27 8.81
C VAL A 117 7.36 11.07 9.60
N LEU A 118 6.44 10.31 9.04
CA LEU A 118 5.22 9.89 9.68
C LEU A 118 5.30 8.39 9.93
N SER A 119 5.13 8.00 11.18
CA SER A 119 5.04 6.58 11.55
C SER A 119 3.80 6.37 12.42
N VAL A 120 2.93 5.50 11.94
CA VAL A 120 1.75 5.01 12.66
C VAL A 120 1.92 3.51 12.86
N SER A 121 1.77 3.05 14.06
CA SER A 121 1.85 1.61 14.38
C SER A 121 0.76 1.25 15.38
N ASN A 122 -0.11 0.34 14.99
CA ASN A 122 -1.09 -0.28 15.87
C ASN A 122 -1.20 -1.78 15.57
N SER A 123 -2.05 -2.50 16.27
CA SER A 123 -2.20 -3.96 16.14
C SER A 123 -2.70 -4.42 14.77
N THR A 124 -3.37 -3.54 14.02
CA THR A 124 -4.00 -3.87 12.73
C THR A 124 -3.26 -3.30 11.53
N LEU A 125 -2.48 -2.23 11.72
CA LEU A 125 -1.83 -1.53 10.61
C LEU A 125 -0.55 -0.84 11.09
N VAL A 126 0.50 -0.98 10.31
CA VAL A 126 1.73 -0.19 10.43
C VAL A 126 1.93 0.61 9.15
N VAL A 127 2.10 1.92 9.28
CA VAL A 127 2.37 2.84 8.17
C VAL A 127 3.62 3.63 8.45
N LYS A 128 4.50 3.71 7.49
CA LYS A 128 5.66 4.60 7.48
C LYS A 128 5.63 5.42 6.21
N ALA A 129 5.65 6.73 6.33
CA ALA A 129 5.70 7.63 5.20
C ALA A 129 6.73 8.73 5.45
N TYR A 130 7.46 9.07 4.42
CA TYR A 130 8.51 10.09 4.47
C TYR A 130 8.62 10.79 3.12
N GLY A 131 9.22 11.96 3.14
CA GLY A 131 9.50 12.71 1.94
C GLY A 131 9.12 14.17 2.04
N LYS A 132 9.42 14.84 0.98
CA LYS A 132 9.10 16.25 0.71
C LYS A 132 8.85 16.41 -0.79
N VAL A 133 8.11 17.43 -1.16
CA VAL A 133 7.90 17.79 -2.57
C VAL A 133 9.24 17.92 -3.29
N PRO A 134 9.45 17.28 -4.45
CA PRO A 134 8.52 16.44 -5.20
C PRO A 134 8.74 14.93 -5.03
N SER A 135 9.30 14.47 -3.93
CA SER A 135 9.60 13.05 -3.72
C SER A 135 8.99 12.55 -2.42
N PHE A 136 7.98 11.70 -2.55
CA PHE A 136 7.31 11.04 -1.45
C PHE A 136 7.53 9.53 -1.54
N ALA A 137 7.71 8.91 -0.40
CA ALA A 137 7.79 7.46 -0.29
C ALA A 137 7.09 6.99 0.97
N GLY A 138 6.59 5.77 0.94
CA GLY A 138 6.00 5.17 2.12
C GLY A 138 5.67 3.71 1.91
N SER A 139 5.36 3.06 3.01
CA SER A 139 4.87 1.70 3.04
C SER A 139 3.86 1.49 4.15
N ALA A 140 2.97 0.54 3.95
CA ALA A 140 2.01 0.11 4.93
C ALA A 140 1.85 -1.40 4.88
N TYR A 141 1.59 -2.03 6.01
CA TYR A 141 1.33 -3.45 6.07
C TYR A 141 0.43 -3.83 7.24
N VAL A 142 -0.21 -4.99 7.11
CA VAL A 142 -1.01 -5.63 8.15
C VAL A 142 -0.14 -6.66 8.87
N PRO A 143 0.26 -6.43 10.14
CA PRO A 143 1.20 -7.32 10.83
C PRO A 143 0.74 -8.78 10.89
N GLN A 144 -0.57 -9.00 10.99
CA GLN A 144 -1.17 -10.34 11.09
C GLN A 144 -1.12 -11.15 9.78
N LEU A 145 -0.89 -10.50 8.64
CA LEU A 145 -0.86 -11.12 7.31
C LEU A 145 0.56 -11.30 6.77
N LEU A 146 1.58 -10.86 7.49
CA LEU A 146 2.98 -10.99 7.06
C LEU A 146 3.37 -12.46 6.92
N PRO A 147 3.97 -12.84 5.78
CA PRO A 147 4.54 -14.17 5.65
C PRO A 147 5.74 -14.37 6.59
N ALA A 148 5.95 -15.61 7.00
CA ALA A 148 7.08 -15.96 7.88
C ALA A 148 8.40 -15.55 7.23
N GLY A 149 9.23 -14.82 7.98
CA GLY A 149 10.52 -14.32 7.54
C GLY A 149 10.51 -13.09 6.64
N PHE A 150 9.34 -12.54 6.35
CA PHE A 150 9.26 -11.27 5.62
C PHE A 150 9.64 -10.12 6.56
N SER A 151 10.53 -9.25 6.10
CA SER A 151 10.89 -8.03 6.82
C SER A 151 10.11 -6.83 6.29
N ALA A 152 9.57 -6.01 7.19
CA ALA A 152 8.95 -4.75 6.80
C ALA A 152 9.90 -3.78 6.08
N ALA A 153 11.21 -3.99 6.19
CA ALA A 153 12.23 -3.23 5.46
C ALA A 153 12.28 -3.60 3.96
N ASP A 154 11.71 -4.73 3.57
CA ASP A 154 11.64 -5.19 2.18
C ASP A 154 10.47 -4.58 1.40
N LEU A 155 9.58 -3.87 2.06
CA LEU A 155 8.55 -3.03 1.42
C LEU A 155 9.20 -1.77 0.84
N LYS A 156 9.45 -1.79 -0.50
CA LYS A 156 10.15 -0.70 -1.23
C LYS A 156 9.42 -0.31 -2.49
#